data_d35a50b36c6634cbd1f34e22ed01cb3f
#
_entry.id   d35a50b36c6634cbd1f34e22ed01cb3f
#
_cell.length_a   1.000
_cell.length_b   1.000
_cell.length_c   1.000
_cell.angle_alpha   90.00
_cell.angle_beta   90.00
_cell.angle_gamma   90.00
#
_symmetry.space_group_name_H-M   'P 1'
#
loop_
_entity.id
_entity.type
_entity.pdbx_description
1 polymer ?
#
loop_
_entity_poly.entity_id
_entity_poly.type
_entity_poly.pdbx_seq_one_letter_code
_entity_poly.pdbx_strand_id
1 'polypeptide(L)'
;ATEPRWARNFGTFGSNADLSSDFTIAYMDGFQGKKIGNNSVLTMVKHFPGGGPQEDGLDPHLYSGQNQVYPGNNFEYHLKPFKKAINNNLKVIMPYYGIPIDQTSENVAMAYNKDILTHLLRDDLGYEGVICTDWGIITGRHWGVDKLNLSERYKKSIEAGVDQYGGESSPEFIIDLVKKDEISETRINYSVRKILINKFELGLFDNPFVDESCVKDRVGTEEYIRKGLTAQKKSVVLLKNEISDDKEVLPLKKNIKIFADGFHRKLFKKYCEVTNNPEDADYIIIQLRTVFNGNQPSGIDRPIDNFLSTIFPNNDLNYDDKILN
;
A
#
# COMPACT_ATOMS: atom_id res chain seq x y z
N ALA A 1 5.58 -2.70 -6.27
CA ALA A 1 6.08 -1.38 -6.64
C ALA A 1 7.33 -1.50 -7.49
N THR A 2 7.42 -0.71 -8.56
CA THR A 2 8.54 -0.76 -9.53
C THR A 2 9.44 0.47 -9.46
N GLU A 3 8.99 1.54 -8.81
CA GLU A 3 9.78 2.75 -8.59
C GLU A 3 10.48 2.68 -7.22
N PRO A 4 11.80 2.45 -7.19
CA PRO A 4 12.52 2.23 -5.93
C PRO A 4 12.63 3.50 -5.05
N ARG A 5 12.51 4.70 -5.64
CA ARG A 5 12.55 5.97 -4.90
C ARG A 5 11.25 6.28 -4.16
N TRP A 6 10.16 5.57 -4.49
CA TRP A 6 8.88 5.82 -3.84
C TRP A 6 8.92 5.50 -2.35
N ALA A 7 8.62 6.52 -1.54
CA ALA A 7 8.74 6.50 -0.09
C ALA A 7 7.95 5.38 0.62
N ARG A 8 6.86 4.88 0.00
CA ARG A 8 6.01 3.82 0.58
C ARG A 8 6.35 2.42 0.08
N ASN A 9 7.48 2.26 -0.58
CA ASN A 9 7.93 0.98 -1.15
C ASN A 9 8.00 -0.14 -0.11
N PHE A 10 8.40 0.19 1.13
CA PHE A 10 8.46 -0.76 2.25
C PHE A 10 7.11 -1.39 2.62
N GLY A 11 5.99 -0.75 2.26
CA GLY A 11 4.64 -1.26 2.50
C GLY A 11 4.10 -2.15 1.37
N THR A 12 4.95 -2.61 0.46
CA THR A 12 4.57 -3.43 -0.70
C THR A 12 5.20 -4.83 -0.62
N PHE A 13 4.70 -5.74 -1.45
CA PHE A 13 5.27 -7.09 -1.60
C PHE A 13 6.43 -7.13 -2.64
N GLY A 14 7.00 -5.97 -2.97
CA GLY A 14 8.13 -5.85 -3.89
C GLY A 14 7.73 -5.54 -5.33
N SER A 15 8.70 -5.69 -6.25
CA SER A 15 8.55 -5.34 -7.67
C SER A 15 8.13 -6.50 -8.56
N ASN A 16 8.23 -7.74 -8.11
CA ASN A 16 7.79 -8.91 -8.87
C ASN A 16 6.28 -9.07 -8.75
N ALA A 17 5.56 -8.96 -9.88
CA ALA A 17 4.11 -8.99 -9.90
C ALA A 17 3.53 -10.38 -9.57
N ASP A 18 4.21 -11.45 -9.94
CA ASP A 18 3.73 -12.81 -9.67
C ASP A 18 3.88 -13.13 -8.16
N LEU A 19 5.02 -12.79 -7.57
CA LEU A 19 5.23 -12.90 -6.13
C LEU A 19 4.25 -12.02 -5.34
N SER A 20 4.04 -10.77 -5.78
CA SER A 20 3.05 -9.86 -5.17
C SER A 20 1.63 -10.45 -5.25
N SER A 21 1.31 -11.13 -6.34
CA SER A 21 0.03 -11.83 -6.49
C SER A 21 -0.12 -12.96 -5.48
N ASP A 22 0.91 -13.79 -5.30
CA ASP A 22 0.88 -14.92 -4.36
C ASP A 22 0.75 -14.44 -2.90
N PHE A 23 1.50 -13.41 -2.51
CA PHE A 23 1.37 -12.80 -1.20
C PHE A 23 -0.01 -12.18 -0.97
N THR A 24 -0.57 -11.52 -1.99
CA THR A 24 -1.92 -10.94 -1.90
C THR A 24 -2.96 -12.02 -1.60
N ILE A 25 -2.91 -13.15 -2.32
CA ILE A 25 -3.85 -14.26 -2.08
C ILE A 25 -3.65 -14.88 -0.69
N ALA A 26 -2.40 -15.13 -0.30
CA ALA A 26 -2.11 -15.69 1.02
C ALA A 26 -2.62 -14.77 2.15
N TYR A 27 -2.48 -13.46 1.97
CA TYR A 27 -2.98 -12.45 2.92
C TYR A 27 -4.52 -12.43 2.96
N MET A 28 -5.17 -12.42 1.79
CA MET A 28 -6.63 -12.50 1.69
C MET A 28 -7.18 -13.77 2.36
N ASP A 29 -6.62 -14.92 2.05
CA ASP A 29 -7.01 -16.22 2.65
C ASP A 29 -6.84 -16.23 4.17
N GLY A 30 -5.80 -15.56 4.69
CA GLY A 30 -5.55 -15.46 6.12
C GLY A 30 -6.62 -14.67 6.88
N PHE A 31 -7.17 -13.61 6.28
CA PHE A 31 -8.20 -12.77 6.89
C PHE A 31 -9.62 -13.21 6.54
N GLN A 32 -9.88 -13.52 5.27
CA GLN A 32 -11.22 -13.85 4.79
C GLN A 32 -11.57 -15.32 5.00
N GLY A 33 -10.56 -16.18 5.04
CA GLY A 33 -10.76 -17.63 4.96
C GLY A 33 -11.11 -18.07 3.53
N LYS A 34 -11.26 -19.37 3.32
CA LYS A 34 -11.67 -19.93 2.01
C LYS A 34 -13.11 -19.61 1.64
N LYS A 35 -13.94 -19.36 2.65
CA LYS A 35 -15.36 -18.97 2.48
C LYS A 35 -15.64 -17.83 3.44
N ILE A 36 -16.21 -16.75 2.93
CA ILE A 36 -16.61 -15.60 3.74
C ILE A 36 -17.81 -15.98 4.60
N GLY A 37 -17.79 -15.55 5.85
CA GLY A 37 -18.82 -15.79 6.86
C GLY A 37 -18.53 -15.02 8.14
N ASN A 38 -19.24 -15.34 9.22
CA ASN A 38 -19.18 -14.63 10.50
C ASN A 38 -17.81 -14.69 11.22
N ASN A 39 -16.91 -15.57 10.77
CA ASN A 39 -15.54 -15.65 11.27
C ASN A 39 -14.53 -14.98 10.34
N SER A 40 -14.99 -14.29 9.31
CA SER A 40 -14.15 -13.63 8.31
C SER A 40 -13.94 -12.17 8.63
N VAL A 41 -12.78 -11.65 8.21
CA VAL A 41 -12.52 -10.21 8.10
C VAL A 41 -12.30 -9.90 6.62
N LEU A 42 -13.11 -9.03 6.04
CA LEU A 42 -12.93 -8.64 4.65
C LEU A 42 -11.62 -7.88 4.45
N THR A 43 -10.95 -8.18 3.37
CA THR A 43 -9.75 -7.46 2.94
C THR A 43 -10.08 -6.44 1.86
N MET A 44 -9.33 -5.35 1.85
CA MET A 44 -9.34 -4.37 0.79
C MET A 44 -7.99 -4.40 0.08
N VAL A 45 -7.98 -4.72 -1.20
CA VAL A 45 -6.74 -4.68 -1.99
C VAL A 45 -6.57 -3.28 -2.59
N LYS A 46 -5.36 -2.74 -2.45
CA LYS A 46 -5.05 -1.36 -2.82
C LYS A 46 -3.62 -1.21 -3.30
N HIS A 47 -3.35 -0.18 -4.06
CA HIS A 47 -4.26 0.81 -4.63
C HIS A 47 -4.42 0.52 -6.13
N PHE A 48 -5.63 0.29 -6.58
CA PHE A 48 -5.93 -0.09 -7.97
C PHE A 48 -5.73 1.10 -8.93
N PRO A 49 -5.19 0.89 -10.12
CA PRO A 49 -4.68 -0.35 -10.74
C PRO A 49 -3.18 -0.60 -10.50
N GLY A 50 -2.59 -0.06 -9.44
CA GLY A 50 -1.21 -0.23 -9.03
C GLY A 50 -0.59 1.08 -8.53
N GLY A 51 -0.16 1.09 -7.25
CA GLY A 51 0.44 2.27 -6.60
C GLY A 51 1.95 2.38 -6.79
N GLY A 52 2.57 1.59 -7.66
CA GLY A 52 4.02 1.48 -7.74
C GLY A 52 4.74 2.33 -8.79
N PRO A 53 4.12 2.75 -9.91
CA PRO A 53 4.80 3.47 -10.97
C PRO A 53 4.68 5.01 -10.78
N GLN A 54 5.30 5.53 -9.74
CA GLN A 54 5.30 6.95 -9.42
C GLN A 54 6.30 7.71 -10.29
N GLU A 55 5.88 8.81 -10.92
CA GLU A 55 6.80 9.70 -11.61
C GLU A 55 7.80 10.27 -10.62
N ASP A 56 9.10 10.10 -10.89
CA ASP A 56 10.22 10.50 -10.02
C ASP A 56 10.17 9.98 -8.57
N GLY A 57 9.41 8.94 -8.29
CA GLY A 57 9.21 8.41 -6.95
C GLY A 57 8.34 9.28 -6.04
N LEU A 58 7.72 10.33 -6.57
CA LEU A 58 6.88 11.25 -5.81
C LEU A 58 5.55 10.60 -5.41
N ASP A 59 5.11 10.87 -4.18
CA ASP A 59 3.91 10.24 -3.63
C ASP A 59 2.64 11.06 -3.97
N PRO A 60 1.56 10.43 -4.47
CA PRO A 60 0.35 11.13 -4.89
C PRO A 60 -0.55 11.59 -3.74
N HIS A 61 -0.13 11.45 -2.48
CA HIS A 61 -0.73 12.24 -1.40
C HIS A 61 -0.41 13.73 -1.56
N LEU A 62 0.63 14.07 -2.33
CA LEU A 62 1.08 15.42 -2.62
C LEU A 62 0.76 15.81 -4.06
N TYR A 63 0.49 17.08 -4.29
CA TYR A 63 0.22 17.61 -5.62
C TYR A 63 1.37 17.33 -6.61
N SER A 64 2.61 17.44 -6.15
CA SER A 64 3.80 17.16 -6.96
C SER A 64 3.93 15.70 -7.41
N GLY A 65 3.29 14.76 -6.70
CA GLY A 65 3.33 13.33 -6.99
C GLY A 65 2.08 12.79 -7.66
N GLN A 66 1.23 13.64 -8.22
CA GLN A 66 -0.07 13.22 -8.78
C GLN A 66 0.03 12.29 -9.98
N ASN A 67 1.17 12.25 -10.69
CA ASN A 67 1.32 11.48 -11.90
C ASN A 67 1.82 10.05 -11.64
N GLN A 68 1.18 9.09 -12.32
CA GLN A 68 1.68 7.72 -12.46
C GLN A 68 2.03 7.47 -13.91
N VAL A 69 3.25 6.97 -14.13
CA VAL A 69 3.81 6.74 -15.46
C VAL A 69 4.16 5.27 -15.66
N TYR A 70 4.01 4.78 -16.87
CA TYR A 70 4.19 3.36 -17.18
C TYR A 70 5.25 3.17 -18.28
N PRO A 71 6.55 3.43 -17.98
CA PRO A 71 7.61 3.32 -18.96
C PRO A 71 7.67 1.89 -19.51
N GLY A 72 7.95 1.79 -20.81
CA GLY A 72 7.96 0.50 -21.51
C GLY A 72 6.57 -0.12 -21.71
N ASN A 73 5.50 0.67 -21.67
CA ASN A 73 4.10 0.23 -21.81
C ASN A 73 3.72 -0.86 -20.79
N ASN A 74 4.06 -0.62 -19.52
CA ASN A 74 4.08 -1.62 -18.46
C ASN A 74 2.79 -1.67 -17.61
N PHE A 75 1.70 -1.04 -18.06
CA PHE A 75 0.44 -0.98 -17.32
C PHE A 75 -0.11 -2.37 -16.95
N GLU A 76 -0.14 -3.29 -17.90
CA GLU A 76 -0.63 -4.65 -17.70
C GLU A 76 0.13 -5.44 -16.62
N TYR A 77 1.42 -5.16 -16.45
CA TYR A 77 2.22 -5.79 -15.40
C TYR A 77 1.70 -5.44 -13.99
N HIS A 78 1.28 -4.19 -13.80
CA HIS A 78 0.73 -3.71 -12.53
C HIS A 78 -0.66 -4.29 -12.23
N LEU A 79 -1.42 -4.69 -13.24
CA LEU A 79 -2.74 -5.31 -13.07
C LEU A 79 -2.69 -6.75 -12.57
N LYS A 80 -1.60 -7.49 -12.75
CA LYS A 80 -1.51 -8.92 -12.42
C LYS A 80 -1.97 -9.25 -10.99
N PRO A 81 -1.51 -8.58 -9.91
CA PRO A 81 -1.97 -8.89 -8.55
C PRO A 81 -3.46 -8.64 -8.35
N PHE A 82 -4.01 -7.60 -8.98
CA PHE A 82 -5.43 -7.29 -8.88
C PHE A 82 -6.29 -8.30 -9.63
N LYS A 83 -5.90 -8.69 -10.85
CA LYS A 83 -6.57 -9.76 -11.62
C LYS A 83 -6.65 -11.04 -10.80
N LYS A 84 -5.53 -11.43 -10.15
CA LYS A 84 -5.51 -12.63 -9.30
C LYS A 84 -6.40 -12.48 -8.07
N ALA A 85 -6.39 -11.33 -7.41
CA ALA A 85 -7.25 -11.05 -6.26
C ALA A 85 -8.75 -11.07 -6.62
N ILE A 86 -9.14 -10.46 -7.74
CA ILE A 86 -10.51 -10.47 -8.26
C ILE A 86 -10.99 -11.90 -8.49
N ASN A 87 -10.18 -12.72 -9.16
CA ASN A 87 -10.47 -14.13 -9.40
C ASN A 87 -10.53 -15.00 -8.13
N ASN A 88 -10.08 -14.47 -6.99
CA ASN A 88 -10.12 -15.11 -5.67
C ASN A 88 -11.11 -14.42 -4.70
N ASN A 89 -12.23 -13.93 -5.22
CA ASN A 89 -13.33 -13.41 -4.42
C ASN A 89 -13.00 -12.16 -3.60
N LEU A 90 -12.24 -11.23 -4.18
CA LEU A 90 -11.99 -9.92 -3.58
C LEU A 90 -13.31 -9.15 -3.41
N LYS A 91 -13.60 -8.69 -2.19
CA LYS A 91 -14.85 -7.98 -1.86
C LYS A 91 -14.75 -6.47 -1.89
N VAL A 92 -13.57 -5.92 -1.61
CA VAL A 92 -13.36 -4.47 -1.59
C VAL A 92 -12.08 -4.11 -2.30
N ILE A 93 -12.13 -3.10 -3.15
CA ILE A 93 -10.98 -2.54 -3.86
C ILE A 93 -10.92 -1.03 -3.66
N MET A 94 -9.70 -0.49 -3.58
CA MET A 94 -9.49 0.95 -3.43
C MET A 94 -8.69 1.48 -4.62
N PRO A 95 -9.27 2.40 -5.42
CA PRO A 95 -8.52 3.12 -6.44
C PRO A 95 -7.52 4.09 -5.81
N TYR A 96 -6.41 4.32 -6.50
CA TYR A 96 -5.36 5.21 -6.01
C TYR A 96 -5.63 6.68 -6.32
N TYR A 97 -4.86 7.57 -5.69
CA TYR A 97 -4.96 9.02 -5.93
C TYR A 97 -4.41 9.44 -7.29
N GLY A 98 -3.43 8.72 -7.82
CA GLY A 98 -2.65 9.13 -8.97
C GLY A 98 -3.46 9.24 -10.27
N ILE A 99 -2.94 10.04 -11.19
CA ILE A 99 -3.41 10.17 -12.55
C ILE A 99 -2.64 9.17 -13.41
N PRO A 100 -3.28 8.17 -14.03
CA PRO A 100 -2.61 7.23 -14.94
C PRO A 100 -2.34 7.92 -16.28
N ILE A 101 -1.21 8.62 -16.37
CA ILE A 101 -0.86 9.46 -17.50
C ILE A 101 -0.87 8.66 -18.81
N ASP A 102 -1.65 9.15 -19.78
CA ASP A 102 -1.77 8.62 -21.15
C ASP A 102 -2.20 7.13 -21.23
N GLN A 103 -2.87 6.63 -20.18
CA GLN A 103 -3.41 5.26 -20.18
C GLN A 103 -4.92 5.22 -20.49
N THR A 104 -5.60 6.36 -20.44
CA THR A 104 -7.05 6.45 -20.53
C THR A 104 -7.46 7.68 -21.37
N SER A 105 -8.74 7.78 -21.70
CA SER A 105 -9.28 8.88 -22.53
C SER A 105 -9.13 10.27 -21.88
N GLU A 106 -8.98 10.32 -20.54
CA GLU A 106 -8.76 11.57 -19.82
C GLU A 106 -7.72 11.38 -18.70
N ASN A 107 -6.86 12.37 -18.50
CA ASN A 107 -5.86 12.40 -17.44
C ASN A 107 -6.48 12.94 -16.13
N VAL A 108 -7.18 12.10 -15.40
CA VAL A 108 -7.76 12.38 -14.06
C VAL A 108 -7.40 11.27 -13.08
N ALA A 109 -7.44 11.60 -11.79
CA ALA A 109 -7.19 10.61 -10.73
C ALA A 109 -8.12 9.40 -10.87
N MET A 110 -7.62 8.22 -10.48
CA MET A 110 -8.28 6.94 -10.74
C MET A 110 -9.69 6.85 -10.18
N ALA A 111 -9.99 7.51 -9.06
CA ALA A 111 -11.34 7.55 -8.49
C ALA A 111 -12.35 8.37 -9.33
N TYR A 112 -11.87 9.19 -10.27
CA TYR A 112 -12.71 9.96 -11.21
C TYR A 112 -12.69 9.38 -12.63
N ASN A 113 -11.92 8.34 -12.85
CA ASN A 113 -11.63 7.82 -14.17
C ASN A 113 -12.57 6.65 -14.51
N LYS A 114 -13.51 6.90 -15.43
CA LYS A 114 -14.48 5.92 -15.86
C LYS A 114 -13.85 4.75 -16.62
N ASP A 115 -12.80 5.02 -17.40
CA ASP A 115 -12.08 3.96 -18.13
C ASP A 115 -11.42 2.98 -17.16
N ILE A 116 -10.93 3.47 -16.01
CA ILE A 116 -10.33 2.64 -14.97
C ILE A 116 -11.39 1.87 -14.16
N LEU A 117 -12.44 2.56 -13.67
CA LEU A 117 -13.36 1.96 -12.70
C LEU A 117 -14.54 1.21 -13.34
N THR A 118 -15.04 1.71 -14.47
CA THR A 118 -16.15 1.04 -15.19
C THR A 118 -15.58 0.12 -16.25
N HIS A 119 -14.92 0.64 -17.27
CA HIS A 119 -14.55 -0.16 -18.43
C HIS A 119 -13.53 -1.26 -18.06
N LEU A 120 -12.40 -0.89 -17.45
CA LEU A 120 -11.38 -1.88 -17.07
C LEU A 120 -11.85 -2.76 -15.90
N LEU A 121 -12.23 -2.15 -14.75
CA LEU A 121 -12.46 -2.92 -13.52
C LEU A 121 -13.77 -3.69 -13.54
N ARG A 122 -14.89 -3.05 -13.94
CA ARG A 122 -16.20 -3.71 -13.97
C ARG A 122 -16.40 -4.57 -15.20
N ASP A 123 -16.19 -3.97 -16.40
CA ASP A 123 -16.58 -4.63 -17.64
C ASP A 123 -15.53 -5.67 -18.05
N ASP A 124 -14.26 -5.31 -18.14
CA ASP A 124 -13.20 -6.22 -18.63
C ASP A 124 -12.77 -7.25 -17.57
N LEU A 125 -12.60 -6.84 -16.30
CA LEU A 125 -12.15 -7.72 -15.21
C LEU A 125 -13.29 -8.38 -14.45
N GLY A 126 -14.55 -8.02 -14.72
CA GLY A 126 -15.74 -8.62 -14.11
C GLY A 126 -15.84 -8.41 -12.59
N TYR A 127 -15.32 -7.32 -12.07
CA TYR A 127 -15.31 -7.09 -10.62
C TYR A 127 -16.67 -6.69 -10.08
N GLU A 128 -17.21 -7.50 -9.18
CA GLU A 128 -18.54 -7.32 -8.60
C GLU A 128 -18.54 -6.72 -7.18
N GLY A 129 -17.36 -6.58 -6.54
CA GLY A 129 -17.24 -6.08 -5.17
C GLY A 129 -17.43 -4.56 -5.04
N VAL A 130 -17.18 -4.03 -3.85
CA VAL A 130 -17.29 -2.60 -3.51
C VAL A 130 -16.03 -1.84 -3.98
N ILE A 131 -16.22 -0.71 -4.66
CA ILE A 131 -15.17 0.26 -4.95
C ILE A 131 -15.24 1.35 -3.88
N CYS A 132 -14.28 1.32 -2.93
CA CYS A 132 -14.16 2.31 -1.87
C CYS A 132 -12.99 3.24 -2.19
N THR A 133 -13.23 4.56 -2.22
CA THR A 133 -12.15 5.52 -2.50
C THR A 133 -11.09 5.53 -1.41
N ASP A 134 -9.90 5.97 -1.77
CA ASP A 134 -8.93 6.42 -0.77
C ASP A 134 -9.43 7.73 -0.11
N TRP A 135 -8.79 8.15 0.99
CA TRP A 135 -9.30 9.21 1.87
C TRP A 135 -9.11 10.61 1.30
N GLY A 136 -10.18 11.41 1.34
CA GLY A 136 -10.13 12.83 0.99
C GLY A 136 -9.98 13.10 -0.51
N ILE A 137 -10.52 12.26 -1.39
CA ILE A 137 -10.46 12.51 -2.84
C ILE A 137 -11.30 13.72 -3.27
N ILE A 138 -12.40 13.98 -2.57
CA ILE A 138 -13.31 15.08 -2.89
C ILE A 138 -12.73 16.41 -2.41
N THR A 139 -12.25 16.43 -1.16
CA THR A 139 -11.87 17.66 -0.45
C THR A 139 -10.41 18.03 -0.61
N GLY A 140 -9.50 17.06 -0.77
CA GLY A 140 -8.05 17.31 -0.73
C GLY A 140 -7.26 16.81 -1.95
N ARG A 141 -7.56 15.62 -2.47
CA ARG A 141 -6.73 14.95 -3.51
C ARG A 141 -7.50 14.73 -4.80
N HIS A 142 -7.98 15.84 -5.35
CA HIS A 142 -8.86 15.89 -6.52
C HIS A 142 -8.05 16.12 -7.82
N TRP A 143 -6.98 15.33 -7.99
CA TRP A 143 -6.04 15.51 -9.08
C TRP A 143 -6.67 15.35 -10.46
N GLY A 144 -6.42 16.34 -11.33
CA GLY A 144 -6.97 16.41 -12.68
C GLY A 144 -8.43 16.89 -12.77
N VAL A 145 -9.09 17.13 -11.61
CA VAL A 145 -10.46 17.70 -11.55
C VAL A 145 -10.52 18.96 -10.70
N ASP A 146 -9.43 19.69 -10.63
CA ASP A 146 -9.27 20.89 -9.80
C ASP A 146 -10.30 21.97 -10.06
N LYS A 147 -10.78 22.07 -11.30
CA LYS A 147 -11.77 23.08 -11.73
C LYS A 147 -13.20 22.72 -11.29
N LEU A 148 -13.47 21.49 -10.88
CA LEU A 148 -14.80 21.05 -10.47
C LEU A 148 -15.06 21.46 -9.02
N ASN A 149 -16.29 21.90 -8.73
CA ASN A 149 -16.75 22.11 -7.36
C ASN A 149 -17.04 20.77 -6.66
N LEU A 150 -17.34 20.78 -5.35
CA LEU A 150 -17.53 19.57 -4.56
C LEU A 150 -18.66 18.68 -5.11
N SER A 151 -19.79 19.26 -5.48
CA SER A 151 -20.92 18.52 -6.06
C SER A 151 -20.56 17.82 -7.36
N GLU A 152 -19.85 18.54 -8.25
CA GLU A 152 -19.38 17.99 -9.53
C GLU A 152 -18.34 16.88 -9.34
N ARG A 153 -17.47 16.98 -8.33
CA ARG A 153 -16.53 15.92 -7.98
C ARG A 153 -17.24 14.65 -7.48
N TYR A 154 -18.25 14.79 -6.60
CA TYR A 154 -19.09 13.67 -6.22
C TYR A 154 -19.78 13.04 -7.43
N LYS A 155 -20.42 13.86 -8.28
CA LYS A 155 -21.10 13.38 -9.48
C LYS A 155 -20.14 12.59 -10.38
N LYS A 156 -18.99 13.17 -10.73
CA LYS A 156 -17.99 12.53 -11.61
C LYS A 156 -17.48 11.21 -11.04
N SER A 157 -17.19 11.13 -9.75
CA SER A 157 -16.71 9.89 -9.12
C SER A 157 -17.78 8.81 -9.04
N ILE A 158 -19.05 9.16 -8.78
CA ILE A 158 -20.20 8.23 -8.82
C ILE A 158 -20.40 7.69 -10.24
N GLU A 159 -20.35 8.57 -11.25
CA GLU A 159 -20.47 8.19 -12.66
C GLU A 159 -19.29 7.34 -13.14
N ALA A 160 -18.10 7.54 -12.57
CA ALA A 160 -16.93 6.70 -12.83
C ALA A 160 -17.06 5.29 -12.24
N GLY A 161 -17.88 5.10 -11.20
CA GLY A 161 -18.14 3.76 -10.63
C GLY A 161 -17.89 3.61 -9.14
N VAL A 162 -17.56 4.67 -8.40
CA VAL A 162 -17.35 4.64 -6.95
C VAL A 162 -18.62 4.23 -6.21
N ASP A 163 -18.50 3.33 -5.22
CA ASP A 163 -19.61 2.86 -4.38
C ASP A 163 -19.60 3.44 -2.97
N GLN A 164 -18.40 3.68 -2.42
CA GLN A 164 -18.21 4.13 -1.05
C GLN A 164 -17.08 5.16 -0.98
N TYR A 165 -17.26 6.17 -0.15
CA TYR A 165 -16.25 7.21 0.08
C TYR A 165 -15.47 6.94 1.36
N GLY A 166 -14.14 7.00 1.29
CA GLY A 166 -13.25 7.02 2.44
C GLY A 166 -12.98 8.45 2.88
N GLY A 167 -13.13 8.72 4.19
CA GLY A 167 -12.75 10.00 4.80
C GLY A 167 -13.58 11.22 4.41
N GLU A 168 -14.71 11.04 3.72
CA GLU A 168 -15.65 12.11 3.40
C GLU A 168 -16.92 11.96 4.24
N SER A 169 -17.49 13.08 4.69
CA SER A 169 -18.63 13.11 5.61
C SER A 169 -19.75 14.06 5.19
N SER A 170 -19.85 14.37 3.91
CA SER A 170 -20.80 15.34 3.35
C SER A 170 -21.85 14.68 2.43
N PRO A 171 -22.75 13.84 2.98
CA PRO A 171 -23.76 13.14 2.18
C PRO A 171 -24.78 14.06 1.52
N GLU A 172 -24.91 15.30 2.01
CA GLU A 172 -25.83 16.32 1.48
C GLU A 172 -25.62 16.58 -0.01
N PHE A 173 -24.36 16.56 -0.50
CA PHE A 173 -24.07 16.73 -1.92
C PHE A 173 -24.65 15.61 -2.77
N ILE A 174 -24.57 14.37 -2.30
CA ILE A 174 -25.13 13.19 -3.00
C ILE A 174 -26.66 13.26 -2.98
N ILE A 175 -27.26 13.59 -1.82
CA ILE A 175 -28.70 13.76 -1.67
C ILE A 175 -29.23 14.83 -2.64
N ASP A 176 -28.54 15.96 -2.76
CA ASP A 176 -28.93 17.04 -3.65
C ASP A 176 -28.80 16.65 -5.12
N LEU A 177 -27.77 15.90 -5.50
CA LEU A 177 -27.61 15.38 -6.86
C LEU A 177 -28.78 14.45 -7.25
N VAL A 178 -29.21 13.60 -6.31
CA VAL A 178 -30.38 12.72 -6.55
C VAL A 178 -31.67 13.52 -6.63
N LYS A 179 -31.91 14.48 -5.73
CA LYS A 179 -33.09 15.34 -5.77
C LYS A 179 -33.22 16.18 -7.03
N LYS A 180 -32.10 16.50 -7.68
CA LYS A 180 -32.03 17.24 -8.95
C LYS A 180 -32.05 16.34 -10.18
N ASP A 181 -32.24 15.04 -10.02
CA ASP A 181 -32.17 14.02 -11.08
C ASP A 181 -30.82 14.01 -11.84
N GLU A 182 -29.74 14.53 -11.23
CA GLU A 182 -28.40 14.51 -11.81
C GLU A 182 -27.69 13.16 -11.59
N ILE A 183 -28.05 12.43 -10.55
CA ILE A 183 -27.70 11.03 -10.30
C ILE A 183 -28.99 10.25 -10.02
N SER A 184 -29.17 9.13 -10.69
CA SER A 184 -30.37 8.31 -10.45
C SER A 184 -30.30 7.59 -9.11
N GLU A 185 -31.46 7.47 -8.43
CA GLU A 185 -31.59 6.66 -7.21
C GLU A 185 -31.19 5.20 -7.47
N THR A 186 -31.46 4.68 -8.66
CA THR A 186 -31.03 3.33 -9.08
C THR A 186 -29.50 3.17 -9.00
N ARG A 187 -28.73 4.19 -9.38
CA ARG A 187 -27.26 4.17 -9.28
C ARG A 187 -26.81 4.11 -7.82
N ILE A 188 -27.46 4.83 -6.94
CA ILE A 188 -27.15 4.80 -5.50
C ILE A 188 -27.53 3.45 -4.91
N ASN A 189 -28.71 2.94 -5.22
CA ASN A 189 -29.17 1.63 -4.76
C ASN A 189 -28.27 0.48 -5.18
N TYR A 190 -27.67 0.56 -6.37
CA TYR A 190 -26.66 -0.39 -6.83
C TYR A 190 -25.45 -0.44 -5.88
N SER A 191 -24.90 0.72 -5.48
CA SER A 191 -23.78 0.81 -4.55
C SER A 191 -24.14 0.35 -3.14
N VAL A 192 -25.28 0.80 -2.62
CA VAL A 192 -25.80 0.39 -1.30
C VAL A 192 -25.98 -1.12 -1.22
N ARG A 193 -26.55 -1.73 -2.27
CA ARG A 193 -26.71 -3.18 -2.34
C ARG A 193 -25.38 -3.92 -2.20
N LYS A 194 -24.31 -3.49 -2.86
CA LYS A 194 -22.96 -4.11 -2.76
C LYS A 194 -22.41 -4.05 -1.33
N ILE A 195 -22.55 -2.89 -0.69
CA ILE A 195 -22.09 -2.70 0.69
C ILE A 195 -22.90 -3.59 1.66
N LEU A 196 -24.22 -3.66 1.48
CA LEU A 196 -25.09 -4.48 2.32
C LEU A 196 -24.83 -5.98 2.14
N ILE A 197 -24.57 -6.47 0.92
CA ILE A 197 -24.20 -7.87 0.67
C ILE A 197 -23.00 -8.26 1.54
N ASN A 198 -21.95 -7.45 1.58
CA ASN A 198 -20.78 -7.73 2.42
C ASN A 198 -21.15 -7.84 3.91
N LYS A 199 -22.04 -6.98 4.40
CA LYS A 199 -22.50 -7.02 5.80
C LYS A 199 -23.35 -8.25 6.09
N PHE A 200 -24.19 -8.67 5.16
CA PHE A 200 -24.98 -9.90 5.29
C PHE A 200 -24.09 -11.14 5.25
N GLU A 201 -23.15 -11.23 4.33
CA GLU A 201 -22.20 -12.34 4.24
C GLU A 201 -21.36 -12.51 5.52
N LEU A 202 -21.03 -11.41 6.19
CA LEU A 202 -20.29 -11.40 7.46
C LEU A 202 -21.21 -11.73 8.68
N GLY A 203 -22.52 -11.83 8.50
CA GLY A 203 -23.47 -12.06 9.59
C GLY A 203 -23.63 -10.86 10.56
N LEU A 204 -23.30 -9.65 10.12
CA LEU A 204 -23.34 -8.45 10.99
C LEU A 204 -24.75 -8.03 11.38
N PHE A 205 -25.78 -8.48 10.66
CA PHE A 205 -27.18 -8.25 11.02
C PHE A 205 -27.71 -9.27 12.02
N ASP A 206 -27.05 -10.45 12.12
CA ASP A 206 -27.39 -11.47 13.10
C ASP A 206 -26.68 -11.22 14.43
N ASN A 207 -25.37 -10.93 14.37
CA ASN A 207 -24.56 -10.56 15.52
C ASN A 207 -23.45 -9.56 15.15
N PRO A 208 -23.64 -8.24 15.41
CA PRO A 208 -22.64 -7.23 15.12
C PRO A 208 -21.54 -7.12 16.21
N PHE A 209 -21.66 -7.83 17.32
CA PHE A 209 -20.80 -7.71 18.48
C PHE A 209 -19.65 -8.72 18.45
N VAL A 210 -18.54 -8.36 19.06
CA VAL A 210 -17.43 -9.27 19.35
C VAL A 210 -17.47 -9.70 20.81
N ASP A 211 -17.02 -10.93 21.09
CA ASP A 211 -16.87 -11.41 22.44
C ASP A 211 -15.54 -10.95 23.03
N GLU A 212 -15.60 -9.90 23.85
CA GLU A 212 -14.41 -9.30 24.50
C GLU A 212 -13.72 -10.27 25.47
N SER A 213 -14.39 -11.27 25.98
CA SER A 213 -13.80 -12.28 26.89
C SER A 213 -12.70 -13.09 26.22
N CYS A 214 -12.77 -13.25 24.89
CA CYS A 214 -11.79 -13.98 24.09
C CYS A 214 -10.48 -13.21 23.83
N VAL A 215 -10.39 -11.92 24.17
CA VAL A 215 -9.22 -11.08 23.80
C VAL A 215 -7.93 -11.66 24.35
N LYS A 216 -7.91 -12.13 25.62
CA LYS A 216 -6.71 -12.69 26.27
C LYS A 216 -6.17 -13.92 25.56
N ASP A 217 -7.05 -14.71 24.95
CA ASP A 217 -6.70 -15.98 24.31
C ASP A 217 -6.45 -15.83 22.80
N ARG A 218 -6.71 -14.63 22.24
CA ARG A 218 -6.65 -14.40 20.79
C ARG A 218 -5.72 -13.26 20.36
N VAL A 219 -5.45 -12.30 21.23
CA VAL A 219 -4.62 -11.14 20.89
C VAL A 219 -3.27 -11.22 21.57
N GLY A 220 -2.19 -11.12 20.80
CA GLY A 220 -0.83 -11.08 21.32
C GLY A 220 -0.37 -12.38 22.01
N THR A 221 -0.93 -13.54 21.64
CA THR A 221 -0.51 -14.83 22.21
C THR A 221 0.94 -15.14 21.86
N GLU A 222 1.62 -15.91 22.72
CA GLU A 222 3.00 -16.36 22.46
C GLU A 222 3.13 -17.06 21.09
N GLU A 223 2.12 -17.82 20.70
CA GLU A 223 2.09 -18.49 19.40
C GLU A 223 2.12 -17.49 18.26
N TYR A 224 1.29 -16.43 18.31
CA TYR A 224 1.22 -15.42 17.26
C TYR A 224 2.47 -14.55 17.22
N ILE A 225 3.03 -14.19 18.38
CA ILE A 225 4.33 -13.51 18.48
C ILE A 225 5.42 -14.34 17.82
N ARG A 226 5.48 -15.64 18.10
CA ARG A 226 6.46 -16.56 17.50
C ARG A 226 6.27 -16.67 15.98
N LYS A 227 5.04 -16.76 15.48
CA LYS A 227 4.75 -16.77 14.05
C LYS A 227 5.21 -15.46 13.37
N GLY A 228 4.93 -14.32 13.99
CA GLY A 228 5.38 -13.01 13.50
C GLY A 228 6.91 -12.90 13.45
N LEU A 229 7.61 -13.32 14.52
CA LEU A 229 9.07 -13.35 14.53
C LEU A 229 9.66 -14.31 13.47
N THR A 230 8.99 -15.43 13.23
CA THR A 230 9.41 -16.39 12.19
C THR A 230 9.26 -15.78 10.81
N ALA A 231 8.15 -15.08 10.55
CA ALA A 231 7.94 -14.36 9.29
C ALA A 231 9.01 -13.27 9.08
N GLN A 232 9.29 -12.47 10.12
CA GLN A 232 10.36 -11.45 10.07
C GLN A 232 11.72 -12.05 9.75
N LYS A 233 12.08 -13.18 10.36
CA LYS A 233 13.35 -13.86 10.07
C LYS A 233 13.41 -14.37 8.63
N LYS A 234 12.31 -14.89 8.11
CA LYS A 234 12.24 -15.39 6.72
C LYS A 234 12.23 -14.25 5.68
N SER A 235 11.90 -13.02 6.08
CA SER A 235 11.91 -11.86 5.18
C SER A 235 13.32 -11.30 4.93
N VAL A 236 14.32 -11.70 5.72
CA VAL A 236 15.70 -11.30 5.50
C VAL A 236 16.25 -12.00 4.26
N VAL A 237 16.72 -11.21 3.29
CA VAL A 237 17.28 -11.71 2.04
C VAL A 237 18.80 -11.62 2.10
N LEU A 238 19.47 -12.75 1.93
CA LEU A 238 20.91 -12.82 1.80
C LEU A 238 21.30 -12.53 0.34
N LEU A 239 21.80 -11.33 0.08
CA LEU A 239 22.17 -10.90 -1.28
C LEU A 239 23.53 -11.44 -1.71
N LYS A 240 24.45 -11.57 -0.77
CA LYS A 240 25.83 -12.02 -1.03
C LYS A 240 26.40 -12.70 0.21
N ASN A 241 27.05 -13.84 0.02
CA ASN A 241 27.82 -14.54 1.05
C ASN A 241 29.07 -15.12 0.39
N GLU A 242 30.19 -14.41 0.50
CA GLU A 242 31.43 -14.83 -0.15
C GLU A 242 32.12 -15.96 0.60
N ILE A 243 32.90 -16.72 -0.15
CA ILE A 243 33.76 -17.75 0.41
C ILE A 243 35.12 -17.09 0.73
N SER A 244 35.52 -17.16 1.98
CA SER A 244 36.86 -16.81 2.44
C SER A 244 37.49 -18.04 3.10
N ASP A 245 38.72 -18.37 2.71
CA ASP A 245 39.43 -19.57 3.20
C ASP A 245 38.59 -20.87 3.08
N ASP A 246 37.99 -21.09 1.90
CA ASP A 246 37.13 -22.22 1.58
C ASP A 246 35.86 -22.34 2.43
N LYS A 247 35.42 -21.29 3.10
CA LYS A 247 34.19 -21.25 3.93
C LYS A 247 33.37 -20.00 3.68
N GLU A 248 32.07 -20.18 3.77
CA GLU A 248 31.15 -19.05 3.78
C GLU A 248 31.38 -18.15 5.02
N VAL A 249 31.34 -16.83 4.83
CA VAL A 249 31.49 -15.85 5.91
C VAL A 249 30.33 -15.91 6.88
N LEU A 250 29.10 -16.06 6.36
CA LEU A 250 27.91 -16.18 7.16
C LEU A 250 27.46 -17.67 7.27
N PRO A 251 26.95 -18.08 8.45
CA PRO A 251 26.76 -17.31 9.69
C PRO A 251 28.10 -17.02 10.40
N LEU A 252 28.20 -15.84 11.00
CA LEU A 252 29.38 -15.48 11.79
C LEU A 252 29.61 -16.46 12.94
N LYS A 253 30.88 -16.76 13.24
CA LYS A 253 31.27 -17.63 14.36
C LYS A 253 30.93 -16.96 15.70
N LYS A 254 30.85 -17.76 16.75
CA LYS A 254 30.82 -17.25 18.12
C LYS A 254 32.20 -16.77 18.56
N ASN A 255 32.25 -15.94 19.59
CA ASN A 255 33.48 -15.40 20.19
C ASN A 255 34.34 -14.57 19.21
N ILE A 256 33.66 -13.75 18.43
CA ILE A 256 34.22 -12.75 17.54
C ILE A 256 34.10 -11.37 18.17
N LYS A 257 34.92 -10.46 17.69
CA LYS A 257 34.87 -9.04 18.01
C LYS A 257 34.37 -8.28 16.80
N ILE A 258 33.33 -7.45 16.96
CA ILE A 258 32.74 -6.68 15.87
C ILE A 258 32.85 -5.18 16.14
N PHE A 259 32.98 -4.42 15.06
CA PHE A 259 32.69 -2.99 15.04
C PHE A 259 31.29 -2.84 14.37
N ALA A 260 30.41 -2.04 14.99
CA ALA A 260 29.06 -1.84 14.47
C ALA A 260 28.81 -0.35 14.21
N ASP A 261 28.57 0.01 12.96
CA ASP A 261 28.22 1.35 12.53
C ASP A 261 26.74 1.43 12.12
N GLY A 262 26.07 2.52 12.50
CA GLY A 262 24.64 2.72 12.27
C GLY A 262 23.71 1.92 13.18
N PHE A 263 24.24 1.14 14.13
CA PHE A 263 23.48 0.32 15.07
C PHE A 263 23.71 0.69 16.52
N HIS A 264 22.68 0.45 17.37
CA HIS A 264 22.89 0.43 18.81
C HIS A 264 23.73 -0.78 19.23
N ARG A 265 24.96 -0.55 19.68
CA ARG A 265 25.92 -1.60 20.06
C ARG A 265 25.38 -2.60 21.08
N LYS A 266 24.46 -2.21 21.96
CA LYS A 266 23.80 -3.09 22.92
C LYS A 266 23.11 -4.29 22.27
N LEU A 267 22.69 -4.18 21.00
CA LEU A 267 22.04 -5.28 20.27
C LEU A 267 22.96 -6.48 20.07
N PHE A 268 24.27 -6.24 19.94
CA PHE A 268 25.25 -7.29 19.65
C PHE A 268 25.90 -7.88 20.88
N LYS A 269 25.89 -7.18 22.03
CA LYS A 269 26.61 -7.61 23.27
C LYS A 269 26.23 -9.01 23.77
N LYS A 270 25.05 -9.50 23.46
CA LYS A 270 24.62 -10.86 23.83
C LYS A 270 25.11 -11.95 22.88
N TYR A 271 25.72 -11.57 21.77
CA TYR A 271 26.20 -12.49 20.73
C TYR A 271 27.71 -12.49 20.58
N CYS A 272 28.37 -11.32 20.78
CA CYS A 272 29.78 -11.13 20.53
C CYS A 272 30.34 -9.93 21.30
N GLU A 273 31.68 -9.80 21.33
CA GLU A 273 32.36 -8.60 21.81
C GLU A 273 32.17 -7.44 20.83
N VAL A 274 31.98 -6.22 21.31
CA VAL A 274 31.83 -5.02 20.48
C VAL A 274 32.92 -4.02 20.79
N THR A 275 33.75 -3.71 19.80
CA THR A 275 34.82 -2.71 19.89
C THR A 275 34.37 -1.32 19.42
N ASN A 276 35.15 -0.29 19.83
CA ASN A 276 34.97 1.10 19.39
C ASN A 276 35.90 1.46 18.22
N ASN A 277 36.90 0.62 17.96
CA ASN A 277 37.87 0.82 16.90
C ASN A 277 37.68 -0.26 15.81
N PRO A 278 37.42 0.09 14.55
CA PRO A 278 37.29 -0.86 13.48
C PRO A 278 38.54 -1.73 13.25
N GLU A 279 39.73 -1.21 13.54
CA GLU A 279 41.01 -1.94 13.38
C GLU A 279 41.16 -3.11 14.38
N ASP A 280 40.41 -3.08 15.50
CA ASP A 280 40.44 -4.14 16.52
C ASP A 280 39.30 -5.19 16.29
N ALA A 281 38.56 -5.10 15.20
CA ALA A 281 37.41 -5.95 14.92
C ALA A 281 37.75 -7.09 13.95
N ASP A 282 37.21 -8.30 14.20
CA ASP A 282 37.25 -9.40 13.26
C ASP A 282 36.30 -9.13 12.08
N TYR A 283 35.18 -8.42 12.32
CA TYR A 283 34.21 -8.04 11.33
C TYR A 283 33.60 -6.65 11.60
N ILE A 284 33.30 -5.94 10.49
CA ILE A 284 32.61 -4.67 10.52
C ILE A 284 31.20 -4.87 10.04
N ILE A 285 30.21 -4.43 10.83
CA ILE A 285 28.79 -4.47 10.48
C ILE A 285 28.31 -3.05 10.26
N ILE A 286 27.92 -2.74 9.04
CA ILE A 286 27.49 -1.39 8.65
C ILE A 286 26.01 -1.43 8.26
N GLN A 287 25.21 -0.50 8.81
CA GLN A 287 23.86 -0.26 8.36
C GLN A 287 23.88 0.73 7.19
N LEU A 288 23.63 0.23 6.00
CA LEU A 288 23.42 1.08 4.83
C LEU A 288 21.97 1.54 4.77
N ARG A 289 21.78 2.80 4.46
CA ARG A 289 20.47 3.40 4.19
C ARG A 289 20.55 4.18 2.89
N THR A 290 19.49 4.17 2.13
CA THR A 290 19.32 5.11 1.02
C THR A 290 19.26 6.53 1.59
N VAL A 291 20.14 7.39 1.13
CA VAL A 291 20.12 8.81 1.47
C VAL A 291 19.23 9.50 0.42
N PHE A 292 18.13 10.04 0.86
CA PHE A 292 17.27 10.85 0.02
C PHE A 292 17.71 12.31 0.13
N ASN A 293 18.33 12.86 -0.91
CA ASN A 293 18.73 14.27 -0.99
C ASN A 293 17.77 15.03 -1.92
N GLY A 294 16.67 15.55 -1.44
CA GLY A 294 15.75 16.36 -2.23
C GLY A 294 14.91 17.27 -1.34
N ASN A 295 14.76 18.51 -1.74
CA ASN A 295 13.79 19.40 -1.14
C ASN A 295 12.38 18.98 -1.61
N GLN A 296 11.60 18.38 -0.73
CA GLN A 296 10.17 18.22 -0.97
C GLN A 296 9.54 19.62 -1.02
N PRO A 297 8.81 19.98 -2.09
CA PRO A 297 8.04 21.21 -2.07
C PRO A 297 7.01 21.12 -0.93
N SER A 298 6.93 22.16 -0.13
CA SER A 298 5.93 22.26 0.93
C SER A 298 4.53 22.23 0.33
N GLY A 299 3.83 21.11 0.45
CA GLY A 299 2.48 20.90 -0.05
C GLY A 299 1.40 21.40 0.91
N ILE A 300 0.16 21.32 0.48
CA ILE A 300 -1.03 21.82 1.20
C ILE A 300 -1.33 20.99 2.46
N ASP A 301 -0.87 19.74 2.53
CA ASP A 301 -1.11 18.80 3.64
C ASP A 301 0.09 18.71 4.60
N ARG A 302 0.40 19.80 5.28
CA ARG A 302 1.52 19.87 6.24
C ARG A 302 1.66 18.72 7.25
N PRO A 303 0.60 18.09 7.80
CA PRO A 303 0.77 16.95 8.71
C PRO A 303 1.32 15.70 8.00
N ILE A 304 0.86 15.42 6.79
CA ILE A 304 1.34 14.27 5.99
C ILE A 304 2.70 14.60 5.39
N ASP A 305 2.92 15.81 4.91
CA ASP A 305 4.22 16.28 4.42
C ASP A 305 5.29 16.20 5.51
N ASN A 306 4.97 16.62 6.74
CA ASN A 306 5.88 16.50 7.87
C ASN A 306 6.14 15.05 8.24
N PHE A 307 5.12 14.18 8.20
CA PHE A 307 5.27 12.76 8.45
C PHE A 307 6.13 12.10 7.37
N LEU A 308 5.82 12.33 6.09
CA LEU A 308 6.55 11.78 4.95
C LEU A 308 7.97 12.36 4.87
N SER A 309 8.17 13.63 5.10
CA SER A 309 9.50 14.26 5.10
C SER A 309 10.36 13.85 6.31
N THR A 310 9.74 13.49 7.42
CA THR A 310 10.46 12.95 8.59
C THR A 310 10.92 11.52 8.33
N ILE A 311 10.11 10.72 7.62
CA ILE A 311 10.45 9.33 7.28
C ILE A 311 11.32 9.28 6.01
N PHE A 312 11.08 10.19 5.05
CA PHE A 312 11.69 10.20 3.71
C PHE A 312 12.10 11.62 3.33
N PRO A 313 13.17 12.14 3.90
CA PRO A 313 13.54 13.55 3.72
C PRO A 313 13.87 13.94 2.28
N ASN A 314 14.19 12.99 1.39
CA ASN A 314 14.69 13.31 0.04
C ASN A 314 14.41 12.20 -0.98
N ASN A 315 14.17 12.57 -2.24
CA ASN A 315 13.84 11.65 -3.34
C ASN A 315 15.04 11.13 -4.15
N ASP A 316 16.24 11.61 -3.91
CA ASP A 316 17.43 11.17 -4.66
C ASP A 316 18.07 9.94 -4.01
N LEU A 317 18.30 8.91 -4.81
CA LEU A 317 19.08 7.73 -4.43
C LEU A 317 20.58 8.03 -4.65
N ASN A 318 21.15 8.83 -3.78
CA ASN A 318 22.60 9.04 -3.76
C ASN A 318 23.19 8.30 -2.56
N TYR A 319 24.15 7.43 -2.83
CA TYR A 319 25.00 6.85 -1.79
C TYR A 319 26.11 7.87 -1.47
N ASP A 320 26.32 8.12 -0.19
CA ASP A 320 27.47 8.93 0.24
C ASP A 320 28.75 8.20 -0.19
N ASP A 321 29.62 8.87 -0.96
CA ASP A 321 30.91 8.33 -1.44
C ASP A 321 31.81 7.81 -0.31
N LYS A 322 31.57 8.25 0.93
CA LYS A 322 32.26 7.75 2.13
C LYS A 322 31.85 6.35 2.54
N ILE A 323 30.74 5.83 2.01
CA ILE A 323 30.24 4.47 2.29
C ILE A 323 30.80 3.48 1.26
N LEU A 324 31.21 3.96 0.09
CA LEU A 324 31.68 3.13 -1.03
C LEU A 324 33.21 2.97 -1.08
N ASN A 325 33.97 3.73 -0.29
CA ASN A 325 35.41 3.66 -0.09
C ASN A 325 35.73 3.16 1.32
#